data_9752d1ef88fddcf1f7976f69c53c496f
#
_entry.id   9752d1ef88fddcf1f7976f69c53c496f
#
_cell.length_a   1.000
_cell.length_b   1.000
_cell.length_c   1.000
_cell.angle_alpha   90.00
_cell.angle_beta   90.00
_cell.angle_gamma   90.00
#
_symmetry.space_group_name_H-M   'P 1'
#
loop_
_entity.id
_entity.type
_entity.pdbx_description
1 polymer ?
#
loop_
_entity_poly.entity_id
_entity_poly.type
_entity_poly.pdbx_seq_one_letter_code
_entity_poly.pdbx_strand_id
1 'polypeptide(L)'
;MRSPLPLSRITRALSLPLLLTLGLATSACGDGEDCAVGTEQFRTELFFGLDRENDVPVSEADWQNFVDTSVTPRFKDGLTMFDANGQYLMDNGTLVHENSKVIVLLHDGSAAHSQDIDTIREEYKSRFHQEAVLRVDSTSCVAF
;
A
#
# COMPACT_ATOMS: atom_id res chain seq x y z
N MET A 1 28.74 46.09 -79.09
CA MET A 1 29.72 46.34 -78.04
C MET A 1 28.96 46.83 -76.80
N ARG A 2 28.66 45.97 -75.89
CA ARG A 2 27.89 46.31 -74.66
C ARG A 2 28.67 45.70 -73.49
N SER A 3 29.12 46.61 -72.58
CA SER A 3 29.77 46.23 -71.35
C SER A 3 28.75 45.72 -70.32
N PRO A 4 29.08 44.71 -69.54
CA PRO A 4 28.22 44.30 -68.43
C PRO A 4 28.61 45.04 -67.13
N LEU A 5 27.55 45.36 -66.34
CA LEU A 5 27.57 45.98 -65.02
C LEU A 5 28.00 44.96 -63.93
N PRO A 6 28.61 45.40 -62.85
CA PRO A 6 29.03 44.49 -61.76
C PRO A 6 27.89 44.19 -60.78
N LEU A 7 27.72 42.92 -60.46
CA LEU A 7 26.81 42.44 -59.39
C LEU A 7 27.34 42.78 -57.99
N SER A 8 26.54 43.59 -57.27
CA SER A 8 26.73 43.86 -55.85
C SER A 8 26.43 42.61 -55.01
N ARG A 9 27.43 42.18 -54.21
CA ARG A 9 27.26 41.09 -53.24
C ARG A 9 26.60 41.62 -51.99
N ILE A 10 25.31 41.20 -51.77
CA ILE A 10 24.61 41.42 -50.50
C ILE A 10 25.02 40.34 -49.51
N THR A 11 25.84 40.72 -48.54
CA THR A 11 26.17 39.87 -47.38
C THR A 11 25.00 39.88 -46.41
N ARG A 12 24.24 38.79 -46.39
CA ARG A 12 23.22 38.56 -45.34
C ARG A 12 23.89 38.07 -44.07
N ALA A 13 23.89 38.90 -43.05
CA ALA A 13 24.26 38.49 -41.69
C ALA A 13 23.17 37.53 -41.15
N LEU A 14 23.52 36.29 -40.92
CA LEU A 14 22.70 35.33 -40.19
C LEU A 14 22.78 35.68 -38.69
N SER A 15 21.81 36.31 -38.14
CA SER A 15 21.61 36.44 -36.71
C SER A 15 20.98 35.13 -36.20
N LEU A 16 21.76 34.35 -35.44
CA LEU A 16 21.36 33.12 -34.74
C LEU A 16 20.61 33.53 -33.46
N PRO A 17 19.35 33.14 -33.26
CA PRO A 17 18.67 33.41 -32.00
C PRO A 17 19.21 32.41 -30.95
N LEU A 18 19.78 32.95 -29.88
CA LEU A 18 20.14 32.22 -28.66
C LEU A 18 18.84 31.78 -27.96
N LEU A 19 18.46 30.51 -28.15
CA LEU A 19 17.35 29.90 -27.41
C LEU A 19 17.82 29.63 -25.98
N LEU A 20 17.40 30.51 -25.05
CA LEU A 20 17.55 30.33 -23.64
C LEU A 20 16.52 29.26 -23.17
N THR A 21 16.92 27.99 -23.10
CA THR A 21 16.10 26.92 -22.53
C THR A 21 16.05 27.10 -21.01
N LEU A 22 14.97 27.67 -20.53
CA LEU A 22 14.65 27.70 -19.10
C LEU A 22 14.30 26.28 -18.67
N GLY A 23 15.26 25.55 -18.10
CA GLY A 23 15.06 24.24 -17.52
C GLY A 23 14.13 24.38 -16.31
N LEU A 24 12.88 23.94 -16.44
CA LEU A 24 12.03 23.66 -15.28
C LEU A 24 12.64 22.47 -14.53
N ALA A 25 13.35 22.74 -13.44
CA ALA A 25 13.67 21.75 -12.45
C ALA A 25 12.34 21.34 -11.77
N THR A 26 11.74 20.26 -12.20
CA THR A 26 10.70 19.59 -11.43
C THR A 26 11.36 18.97 -10.23
N SER A 27 11.32 19.66 -9.09
CA SER A 27 11.57 19.04 -7.79
C SER A 27 10.49 17.98 -7.60
N ALA A 28 10.85 16.72 -7.83
CA ALA A 28 10.09 15.61 -7.32
C ALA A 28 10.23 15.68 -5.79
N CYS A 29 9.27 16.29 -5.12
CA CYS A 29 9.07 16.09 -3.69
C CYS A 29 8.69 14.62 -3.51
N GLY A 30 9.67 13.79 -3.20
CA GLY A 30 9.45 12.53 -2.53
C GLY A 30 9.17 12.90 -1.08
N ASP A 31 7.90 13.00 -0.70
CA ASP A 31 7.50 13.16 0.69
C ASP A 31 7.68 11.80 1.41
N GLY A 32 8.92 11.36 1.60
CA GLY A 32 9.27 10.44 2.67
C GLY A 32 9.44 11.33 3.91
N GLU A 33 8.49 11.30 4.84
CA GLU A 33 8.69 11.93 6.13
C GLU A 33 9.87 11.22 6.81
N ASP A 34 10.98 11.94 7.01
CA ASP A 34 12.11 11.42 7.76
C ASP A 34 11.64 11.09 9.18
N CYS A 35 11.80 9.84 9.61
CA CYS A 35 11.45 9.43 10.96
C CYS A 35 12.30 10.19 11.99
N ALA A 36 11.67 10.89 12.91
CA ALA A 36 12.36 11.53 14.02
C ALA A 36 13.03 10.50 14.95
N VAL A 37 12.47 9.28 15.03
CA VAL A 37 13.01 8.15 15.81
C VAL A 37 12.73 6.86 15.02
N GLY A 38 13.73 5.98 14.96
CA GLY A 38 13.62 4.68 14.29
C GLY A 38 13.74 4.76 12.76
N THR A 39 13.12 3.82 12.09
CA THR A 39 13.09 3.71 10.62
C THR A 39 11.66 3.55 10.14
N GLU A 40 11.39 4.01 8.92
CA GLU A 40 10.11 3.78 8.27
C GLU A 40 9.95 2.28 7.95
N GLN A 41 8.80 1.73 8.32
CA GLN A 41 8.39 0.39 7.96
C GLN A 41 6.95 0.39 7.43
N PHE A 42 6.63 -0.58 6.60
CA PHE A 42 5.25 -0.85 6.22
C PHE A 42 4.50 -1.44 7.40
N ARG A 43 3.27 -0.98 7.55
CA ARG A 43 2.32 -1.44 8.56
C ARG A 43 1.06 -1.93 7.86
N THR A 44 0.73 -3.21 8.05
CA THR A 44 -0.52 -3.78 7.57
C THR A 44 -1.40 -4.16 8.75
N GLU A 45 -2.67 -3.79 8.68
CA GLU A 45 -3.72 -4.22 9.59
C GLU A 45 -4.67 -5.15 8.84
N LEU A 46 -4.93 -6.31 9.42
CA LEU A 46 -5.88 -7.29 8.91
C LEU A 46 -7.02 -7.47 9.89
N PHE A 47 -8.26 -7.34 9.39
CA PHE A 47 -9.46 -7.46 10.20
C PHE A 47 -10.21 -8.73 9.83
N PHE A 48 -10.38 -9.61 10.81
CA PHE A 48 -10.94 -10.94 10.67
C PHE A 48 -12.28 -11.02 11.41
N GLY A 49 -13.37 -11.14 10.67
CA GLY A 49 -14.68 -11.41 11.27
C GLY A 49 -14.71 -12.80 11.90
N LEU A 50 -15.39 -12.93 13.03
CA LEU A 50 -15.52 -14.21 13.73
C LEU A 50 -16.87 -14.88 13.48
N ASP A 51 -17.89 -14.13 13.07
CA ASP A 51 -19.21 -14.68 12.81
C ASP A 51 -19.21 -15.46 11.49
N ARG A 52 -19.96 -16.54 11.44
CA ARG A 52 -20.14 -17.37 10.25
C ARG A 52 -21.61 -17.52 9.93
N GLU A 53 -21.94 -17.39 8.67
CA GLU A 53 -23.33 -17.56 8.24
C GLU A 53 -23.80 -18.99 8.52
N ASN A 54 -24.87 -19.13 9.29
CA ASN A 54 -25.50 -20.41 9.68
C ASN A 54 -24.58 -21.42 10.41
N ASP A 55 -23.49 -20.95 11.04
CA ASP A 55 -22.56 -21.80 11.77
C ASP A 55 -22.16 -21.13 13.10
N VAL A 56 -21.46 -21.87 13.97
CA VAL A 56 -20.92 -21.30 15.20
C VAL A 56 -19.76 -20.37 14.88
N PRO A 57 -19.59 -19.25 15.61
CA PRO A 57 -18.48 -18.35 15.41
C PRO A 57 -17.11 -19.05 15.50
N VAL A 58 -16.10 -18.45 14.89
CA VAL A 58 -14.70 -18.93 15.02
C VAL A 58 -14.32 -18.89 16.50
N SER A 59 -13.95 -20.06 17.04
CA SER A 59 -13.57 -20.16 18.44
C SER A 59 -12.16 -19.59 18.68
N GLU A 60 -11.87 -19.21 19.93
CA GLU A 60 -10.53 -18.76 20.31
C GLU A 60 -9.44 -19.82 20.01
N ALA A 61 -9.76 -21.09 20.17
CA ALA A 61 -8.83 -22.19 19.85
C ALA A 61 -8.56 -22.30 18.34
N ASP A 62 -9.61 -22.14 17.50
CA ASP A 62 -9.46 -22.15 16.05
C ASP A 62 -8.68 -20.92 15.57
N TRP A 63 -8.97 -19.76 16.16
CA TRP A 63 -8.24 -18.54 15.90
C TRP A 63 -6.75 -18.69 16.24
N GLN A 64 -6.43 -19.11 17.45
CA GLN A 64 -5.04 -19.29 17.87
C GLN A 64 -4.31 -20.31 16.98
N ASN A 65 -4.97 -21.42 16.64
CA ASN A 65 -4.40 -22.40 15.72
C ASN A 65 -4.15 -21.82 14.32
N PHE A 66 -5.04 -20.97 13.84
CA PHE A 66 -4.83 -20.25 12.57
C PHE A 66 -3.61 -19.33 12.65
N VAL A 67 -3.49 -18.53 13.70
CA VAL A 67 -2.33 -17.63 13.88
C VAL A 67 -1.03 -18.43 13.94
N ASP A 68 -0.99 -19.51 14.73
CA ASP A 68 0.20 -20.32 14.91
C ASP A 68 0.66 -21.03 13.64
N THR A 69 -0.29 -21.45 12.80
CA THR A 69 0.01 -22.26 11.61
C THR A 69 0.10 -21.48 10.32
N SER A 70 -0.59 -20.33 10.22
CA SER A 70 -0.69 -19.56 8.99
C SER A 70 0.05 -18.22 9.07
N VAL A 71 -0.06 -17.49 10.17
CA VAL A 71 0.49 -16.13 10.27
C VAL A 71 1.93 -16.14 10.78
N THR A 72 2.16 -16.73 11.96
CA THR A 72 3.45 -16.72 12.64
C THR A 72 4.60 -17.27 11.79
N PRO A 73 4.44 -18.34 10.98
CA PRO A 73 5.53 -18.84 10.15
C PRO A 73 5.99 -17.86 9.06
N ARG A 74 5.10 -16.96 8.63
CA ARG A 74 5.36 -15.93 7.60
C ARG A 74 5.90 -14.63 8.19
N PHE A 75 5.50 -14.30 9.43
CA PHE A 75 5.89 -13.07 10.13
C PHE A 75 6.59 -13.41 11.46
N LYS A 76 7.79 -13.99 11.35
CA LYS A 76 8.57 -14.49 12.49
C LYS A 76 9.10 -13.40 13.41
N ASP A 77 9.25 -12.19 12.89
CA ASP A 77 9.76 -11.03 13.65
C ASP A 77 8.72 -10.49 14.63
N GLY A 78 7.48 -10.92 14.48
CA GLY A 78 6.41 -10.63 15.42
C GLY A 78 5.15 -10.08 14.76
N LEU A 79 4.09 -10.15 15.55
CA LEU A 79 2.77 -9.59 15.21
C LEU A 79 2.09 -9.13 16.49
N THR A 80 1.12 -8.23 16.37
CA THR A 80 0.28 -7.81 17.49
C THR A 80 -1.18 -8.11 17.17
N MET A 81 -1.92 -8.65 18.13
CA MET A 81 -3.33 -8.97 17.99
C MET A 81 -4.19 -8.17 18.94
N PHE A 82 -5.40 -7.83 18.48
CA PHE A 82 -6.44 -7.18 19.28
C PHE A 82 -7.78 -7.86 19.09
N ASP A 83 -8.58 -7.88 20.14
CA ASP A 83 -10.02 -8.10 20.02
C ASP A 83 -10.69 -6.80 19.57
N ALA A 84 -11.60 -6.91 18.62
CA ALA A 84 -12.32 -5.78 18.06
C ALA A 84 -13.80 -6.11 17.86
N ASN A 85 -14.60 -5.05 17.66
CA ASN A 85 -16.02 -5.17 17.36
C ASN A 85 -16.32 -4.34 16.12
N GLY A 86 -16.78 -5.00 15.07
CA GLY A 86 -17.26 -4.36 13.86
C GLY A 86 -18.75 -4.02 13.96
N GLN A 87 -19.15 -2.99 13.22
CA GLN A 87 -20.55 -2.63 13.07
C GLN A 87 -20.79 -2.08 11.66
N TYR A 88 -21.85 -2.54 11.03
CA TYR A 88 -22.26 -2.00 9.73
C TYR A 88 -23.78 -2.03 9.56
N LEU A 89 -24.27 -1.19 8.69
CA LEU A 89 -25.70 -1.10 8.36
C LEU A 89 -25.92 -1.72 6.98
N MET A 90 -26.72 -2.77 6.92
CA MET A 90 -27.11 -3.39 5.65
C MET A 90 -28.06 -2.48 4.84
N ASP A 91 -28.13 -2.69 3.54
CA ASP A 91 -29.02 -1.93 2.63
C ASP A 91 -30.50 -2.04 3.02
N ASN A 92 -30.90 -3.12 3.67
CA ASN A 92 -32.25 -3.33 4.18
C ASN A 92 -32.54 -2.60 5.52
N GLY A 93 -31.58 -1.84 6.05
CA GLY A 93 -31.69 -1.11 7.31
C GLY A 93 -31.39 -1.94 8.57
N THR A 94 -30.93 -3.20 8.43
CA THR A 94 -30.51 -4.02 9.58
C THR A 94 -29.12 -3.60 10.06
N LEU A 95 -29.01 -3.29 11.36
CA LEU A 95 -27.72 -3.04 12.00
C LEU A 95 -27.10 -4.37 12.43
N VAL A 96 -25.89 -4.62 11.94
CA VAL A 96 -25.12 -5.83 12.27
C VAL A 96 -23.97 -5.47 13.19
N HIS A 97 -23.78 -6.26 14.23
CA HIS A 97 -22.61 -6.22 15.12
C HIS A 97 -21.84 -7.53 14.94
N GLU A 98 -20.54 -7.44 14.79
CA GLU A 98 -19.68 -8.60 14.58
C GLU A 98 -18.46 -8.53 15.48
N ASN A 99 -18.18 -9.61 16.21
CA ASN A 99 -16.90 -9.75 16.88
C ASN A 99 -15.81 -10.02 15.86
N SER A 100 -14.66 -9.41 16.05
CA SER A 100 -13.54 -9.55 15.14
C SER A 100 -12.19 -9.57 15.85
N LYS A 101 -11.18 -10.06 15.16
CA LYS A 101 -9.78 -9.99 15.56
C LYS A 101 -9.03 -9.08 14.59
N VAL A 102 -8.06 -8.35 15.10
CA VAL A 102 -7.16 -7.53 14.28
C VAL A 102 -5.74 -8.03 14.47
N ILE A 103 -5.01 -8.23 13.37
CA ILE A 103 -3.57 -8.46 13.39
C ILE A 103 -2.89 -7.23 12.81
N VAL A 104 -1.88 -6.74 13.51
CA VAL A 104 -0.95 -5.70 13.02
C VAL A 104 0.38 -6.36 12.71
N LEU A 105 0.86 -6.14 11.49
CA LEU A 105 2.14 -6.62 10.97
C LEU A 105 3.02 -5.42 10.62
N LEU A 106 4.27 -5.44 11.05
CA LEU A 106 5.31 -4.54 10.59
C LEU A 106 6.25 -5.32 9.66
N HIS A 107 6.56 -4.76 8.50
CA HIS A 107 7.35 -5.47 7.49
C HIS A 107 8.09 -4.50 6.54
N ASP A 108 8.95 -5.03 5.68
CA ASP A 108 9.80 -4.27 4.75
C ASP A 108 9.08 -3.77 3.49
N GLY A 109 7.78 -4.09 3.32
CA GLY A 109 7.01 -3.72 2.12
C GLY A 109 7.36 -4.52 0.87
N SER A 110 8.14 -5.59 0.98
CA SER A 110 8.50 -6.42 -0.16
C SER A 110 7.28 -7.09 -0.82
N ALA A 111 7.39 -7.39 -2.10
CA ALA A 111 6.37 -8.14 -2.83
C ALA A 111 6.12 -9.52 -2.20
N ALA A 112 7.13 -10.13 -1.59
CA ALA A 112 7.02 -11.40 -0.88
C ALA A 112 6.09 -11.26 0.34
N HIS A 113 6.32 -10.27 1.21
CA HIS A 113 5.44 -10.03 2.35
C HIS A 113 4.02 -9.66 1.92
N SER A 114 3.85 -8.88 0.84
CA SER A 114 2.52 -8.59 0.32
C SER A 114 1.79 -9.86 -0.13
N GLN A 115 2.49 -10.79 -0.78
CA GLN A 115 1.93 -12.09 -1.18
C GLN A 115 1.61 -12.98 0.02
N ASP A 116 2.46 -12.99 1.04
CA ASP A 116 2.20 -13.71 2.30
C ASP A 116 0.94 -13.18 3.00
N ILE A 117 0.76 -11.87 3.04
CA ILE A 117 -0.45 -11.22 3.59
C ILE A 117 -1.70 -11.67 2.83
N ASP A 118 -1.66 -11.65 1.50
CA ASP A 118 -2.81 -12.09 0.69
C ASP A 118 -3.07 -13.59 0.85
N THR A 119 -2.03 -14.41 1.00
CA THR A 119 -2.15 -15.83 1.30
C THR A 119 -2.84 -16.06 2.64
N ILE A 120 -2.47 -15.33 3.69
CA ILE A 120 -3.11 -15.39 5.02
C ILE A 120 -4.60 -15.08 4.90
N ARG A 121 -4.96 -14.04 4.15
CA ARG A 121 -6.36 -13.64 3.94
C ARG A 121 -7.17 -14.73 3.24
N GLU A 122 -6.63 -15.32 2.18
CA GLU A 122 -7.30 -16.40 1.44
C GLU A 122 -7.42 -17.70 2.27
N GLU A 123 -6.38 -18.06 3.04
CA GLU A 123 -6.43 -19.20 3.96
C GLU A 123 -7.53 -19.03 5.02
N TYR A 124 -7.66 -17.82 5.61
CA TYR A 124 -8.72 -17.53 6.58
C TYR A 124 -10.10 -17.66 5.98
N LYS A 125 -10.34 -17.02 4.83
CA LYS A 125 -11.61 -17.09 4.12
C LYS A 125 -12.00 -18.52 3.78
N SER A 126 -11.06 -19.28 3.27
CA SER A 126 -11.30 -20.69 2.90
C SER A 126 -11.59 -21.57 4.13
N ARG A 127 -10.82 -21.37 5.22
CA ARG A 127 -10.89 -22.21 6.41
C ARG A 127 -12.15 -21.97 7.24
N PHE A 128 -12.59 -20.71 7.30
CA PHE A 128 -13.70 -20.29 8.16
C PHE A 128 -14.94 -19.82 7.41
N HIS A 129 -14.99 -20.03 6.10
CA HIS A 129 -16.11 -19.66 5.22
C HIS A 129 -16.42 -18.14 5.31
N GLN A 130 -15.41 -17.32 5.36
CA GLN A 130 -15.54 -15.86 5.40
C GLN A 130 -15.53 -15.26 3.98
N GLU A 131 -16.36 -14.25 3.76
CA GLU A 131 -16.40 -13.56 2.46
C GLU A 131 -15.18 -12.68 2.23
N ALA A 132 -14.73 -11.99 3.28
CA ALA A 132 -13.65 -11.02 3.19
C ALA A 132 -12.79 -10.98 4.45
N VAL A 133 -11.54 -10.57 4.27
CA VAL A 133 -10.65 -10.06 5.33
C VAL A 133 -10.21 -8.68 4.88
N LEU A 134 -10.58 -7.63 5.61
CA LEU A 134 -10.14 -6.26 5.30
C LEU A 134 -8.63 -6.15 5.53
N ARG A 135 -7.93 -5.55 4.57
CA ARG A 135 -6.51 -5.19 4.65
C ARG A 135 -6.39 -3.67 4.56
N VAL A 136 -5.64 -3.09 5.49
CA VAL A 136 -5.30 -1.67 5.49
C VAL A 136 -3.78 -1.54 5.55
N ASP A 137 -3.19 -0.84 4.60
CA ASP A 137 -1.75 -0.62 4.53
C ASP A 137 -1.42 0.85 4.81
N SER A 138 -0.35 1.08 5.54
CA SER A 138 0.23 2.39 5.83
C SER A 138 1.73 2.27 6.05
N THR A 139 2.41 3.38 6.27
CA THR A 139 3.79 3.40 6.77
C THR A 139 3.82 3.97 8.19
N SER A 140 4.82 3.59 8.98
CA SER A 140 5.02 4.07 10.34
C SER A 140 6.51 4.16 10.68
N CYS A 141 6.89 5.14 11.47
CA CYS A 141 8.21 5.18 12.10
C CYS A 141 8.26 4.17 13.25
N VAL A 142 9.18 3.22 13.18
CA VAL A 142 9.32 2.13 14.14
C VAL A 142 10.69 2.15 14.79
N ALA A 143 10.74 2.10 16.13
CA ALA A 143 11.94 1.95 16.92
C ALA A 143 11.73 0.85 17.98
N PHE A 144 12.78 0.06 18.23
CA PHE A 144 12.81 -1.00 19.25
C PHE A 144 13.79 -0.62 20.36
#